data_b8ede88ac7ea8c3f44d7fc5b69098410
#
_entry.id   b8ede88ac7ea8c3f44d7fc5b69098410
#
_cell.length_a   1.000
_cell.length_b   1.000
_cell.length_c   1.000
_cell.angle_alpha   90.00
_cell.angle_beta   90.00
_cell.angle_gamma   90.00
#
_symmetry.space_group_name_H-M   'P 1'
#
loop_
_entity.id
_entity.type
_entity.pdbx_description
1 polymer ?
#
loop_
_entity_poly.entity_id
_entity_poly.type
_entity_poly.pdbx_seq_one_letter_code
_entity_poly.pdbx_strand_id
1 'polypeptide(L)'
;MFKDKTALLFVFTAFVTGLCGAFFYPLSSLFIVEELGAAPMMLSVYMVIAIVSSVVVSQLIARQSDRNWPRKTILIVSLSCYLVTVVSFIFVRDYWLAVAIATVFGSVSGASFGQLFALGREYGDRYVKDSTTFLSTMRAGIAIAWVFGPPAAFILKASYGFSAAFGVSAAVVTLAILVIIKYLPSSVVTKETKEDQSEQPVPMSGGISAMIVLYCVIVVCTFAANNLYITSMPLYLSQELKVDPSWLGLLFGAAAACEIPVMLSAGKMAEKFGAIKVMTLGVAIGCVFYLTMMLNTSFSAMLAAQLLNGFYIGVCATLGMVVLQDMMRDRLGTASTLFSSMMNIAMLVASLSVGFVGEWFNYYSTLYVSLVSSLIALALLVWFSIKSNHAQSKPLEVSSSAS
;
A
#
# COMPACT_ATOMS: atom_id res chain seq x y z
N MET A 1 6.60 20.29 16.25
CA MET A 1 6.08 19.82 14.99
C MET A 1 4.89 20.65 14.50
N PHE A 2 3.76 20.71 15.18
CA PHE A 2 2.56 21.45 14.73
C PHE A 2 2.70 22.98 14.63
N LYS A 3 3.77 23.58 15.15
CA LYS A 3 4.09 25.01 14.96
C LYS A 3 4.93 25.29 13.72
N ASP A 4 5.49 24.26 13.09
CA ASP A 4 6.30 24.38 11.89
C ASP A 4 5.41 24.19 10.65
N LYS A 5 5.16 25.29 9.95
CA LYS A 5 4.30 25.31 8.74
C LYS A 5 4.86 24.43 7.62
N THR A 6 6.18 24.33 7.50
CA THR A 6 6.82 23.51 6.47
C THR A 6 6.68 22.01 6.77
N ALA A 7 6.83 21.61 8.05
CA ALA A 7 6.58 20.24 8.47
C ALA A 7 5.12 19.82 8.21
N LEU A 8 4.17 20.71 8.52
CA LEU A 8 2.74 20.45 8.24
C LEU A 8 2.47 20.33 6.73
N LEU A 9 3.17 21.12 5.92
CA LEU A 9 3.08 21.05 4.46
C LEU A 9 3.57 19.71 3.91
N PHE A 10 4.65 19.14 4.45
CA PHE A 10 5.10 17.79 4.09
C PHE A 10 4.05 16.72 4.42
N VAL A 11 3.42 16.80 5.59
CA VAL A 11 2.35 15.88 5.99
C VAL A 11 1.14 16.01 5.06
N PHE A 12 0.74 17.24 4.72
CA PHE A 12 -0.33 17.49 3.76
C PHE A 12 0.03 16.96 2.36
N THR A 13 1.26 17.18 1.89
CA THR A 13 1.71 16.66 0.60
C THR A 13 1.72 15.12 0.59
N ALA A 14 2.10 14.49 1.70
CA ALA A 14 2.03 13.04 1.85
C ALA A 14 0.59 12.52 1.77
N PHE A 15 -0.34 13.19 2.44
CA PHE A 15 -1.77 12.88 2.36
C PHE A 15 -2.28 12.98 0.91
N VAL A 16 -2.01 14.08 0.21
CA VAL A 16 -2.48 14.28 -1.17
C VAL A 16 -1.84 13.28 -2.14
N THR A 17 -0.53 13.02 -2.01
CA THR A 17 0.15 11.99 -2.82
C THR A 17 -0.44 10.59 -2.56
N GLY A 18 -0.75 10.28 -1.30
CA GLY A 18 -1.47 9.07 -0.91
C GLY A 18 -2.85 8.98 -1.53
N LEU A 19 -3.58 10.10 -1.52
CA LEU A 19 -4.92 10.19 -2.09
C LEU A 19 -4.92 9.93 -3.60
N CYS A 20 -3.92 10.42 -4.33
CA CYS A 20 -3.75 10.13 -5.76
C CYS A 20 -3.68 8.62 -6.03
N GLY A 21 -2.84 7.90 -5.30
CA GLY A 21 -2.71 6.44 -5.45
C GLY A 21 -3.96 5.69 -5.04
N ALA A 22 -4.51 6.02 -3.88
CA ALA A 22 -5.70 5.38 -3.32
C ALA A 22 -6.97 5.61 -4.15
N PHE A 23 -7.02 6.74 -4.86
CA PHE A 23 -8.12 7.09 -5.75
C PHE A 23 -8.00 6.35 -7.10
N PHE A 24 -6.82 6.39 -7.71
CA PHE A 24 -6.63 5.90 -9.07
C PHE A 24 -6.58 4.37 -9.15
N TYR A 25 -5.88 3.70 -8.22
CA TYR A 25 -5.62 2.26 -8.32
C TYR A 25 -6.90 1.41 -8.41
N PRO A 26 -7.88 1.49 -7.48
CA PRO A 26 -9.09 0.69 -7.59
C PRO A 26 -10.04 1.19 -8.70
N LEU A 27 -10.05 2.49 -8.98
CA LEU A 27 -10.90 3.06 -10.02
C LEU A 27 -10.41 2.69 -11.42
N SER A 28 -9.08 2.60 -11.63
CA SER A 28 -8.51 2.22 -12.92
C SER A 28 -8.85 0.77 -13.31
N SER A 29 -8.89 -0.15 -12.35
CA SER A 29 -9.28 -1.54 -12.63
C SER A 29 -10.72 -1.62 -13.15
N LEU A 30 -11.62 -0.90 -12.51
CA LEU A 30 -13.02 -0.83 -12.92
C LEU A 30 -13.18 -0.13 -14.29
N PHE A 31 -12.42 0.95 -14.53
CA PHE A 31 -12.42 1.66 -15.81
C PHE A 31 -11.97 0.78 -16.98
N ILE A 32 -10.90 0.01 -16.80
CA ILE A 32 -10.37 -0.89 -17.84
C ILE A 32 -11.42 -1.94 -18.25
N VAL A 33 -12.22 -2.43 -17.31
CA VAL A 33 -13.25 -3.45 -17.60
C VAL A 33 -14.55 -2.81 -18.06
N GLU A 34 -15.07 -1.81 -17.36
CA GLU A 34 -16.39 -1.24 -17.66
C GLU A 34 -16.39 -0.31 -18.88
N GLU A 35 -15.39 0.57 -18.98
CA GLU A 35 -15.37 1.61 -20.02
C GLU A 35 -14.64 1.15 -21.28
N LEU A 36 -13.56 0.36 -21.14
CA LEU A 36 -12.79 -0.14 -22.28
C LEU A 36 -13.20 -1.55 -22.70
N GLY A 37 -14.10 -2.22 -21.96
CA GLY A 37 -14.59 -3.55 -22.30
C GLY A 37 -13.52 -4.65 -22.26
N ALA A 38 -12.46 -4.46 -21.47
CA ALA A 38 -11.36 -5.39 -21.41
C ALA A 38 -11.75 -6.70 -20.72
N ALA A 39 -11.29 -7.83 -21.27
CA ALA A 39 -11.41 -9.13 -20.63
C ALA A 39 -10.60 -9.19 -19.32
N PRO A 40 -10.94 -10.10 -18.38
CA PRO A 40 -10.24 -10.22 -17.10
C PRO A 40 -8.72 -10.42 -17.25
N MET A 41 -8.28 -11.24 -18.23
CA MET A 41 -6.86 -11.42 -18.52
C MET A 41 -6.19 -10.14 -19.00
N MET A 42 -6.87 -9.31 -19.79
CA MET A 42 -6.36 -8.01 -20.22
C MET A 42 -6.19 -7.07 -19.03
N LEU A 43 -7.11 -7.09 -18.06
CA LEU A 43 -6.95 -6.34 -16.81
C LEU A 43 -5.66 -6.74 -16.07
N SER A 44 -5.37 -8.05 -15.95
CA SER A 44 -4.12 -8.53 -15.36
C SER A 44 -2.89 -8.03 -16.10
N VAL A 45 -2.89 -8.11 -17.42
CA VAL A 45 -1.78 -7.61 -18.26
C VAL A 45 -1.54 -6.13 -18.01
N TYR A 46 -2.61 -5.31 -18.00
CA TYR A 46 -2.52 -3.88 -17.66
C TYR A 46 -1.89 -3.67 -16.28
N MET A 47 -2.40 -4.35 -15.26
CA MET A 47 -1.94 -4.15 -13.88
C MET A 47 -0.49 -4.61 -13.68
N VAL A 48 -0.13 -5.78 -14.22
CA VAL A 48 1.25 -6.31 -14.12
C VAL A 48 2.24 -5.38 -14.82
N ILE A 49 1.94 -4.93 -16.05
CA ILE A 49 2.80 -3.99 -16.76
C ILE A 49 2.92 -2.68 -15.97
N ALA A 50 1.83 -2.13 -15.46
CA ALA A 50 1.83 -0.90 -14.68
C ALA A 50 2.67 -1.03 -13.39
N ILE A 51 2.53 -2.14 -12.65
CA ILE A 51 3.29 -2.37 -11.41
C ILE A 51 4.77 -2.59 -11.70
N VAL A 52 5.11 -3.47 -12.64
CA VAL A 52 6.50 -3.79 -12.98
C VAL A 52 7.22 -2.56 -13.51
N SER A 53 6.61 -1.83 -14.45
CA SER A 53 7.19 -0.60 -14.97
C SER A 53 7.36 0.46 -13.88
N SER A 54 6.39 0.62 -12.98
CA SER A 54 6.48 1.56 -11.84
C SER A 54 7.62 1.19 -10.89
N VAL A 55 7.80 -0.08 -10.55
CA VAL A 55 8.91 -0.53 -9.69
C VAL A 55 10.26 -0.29 -10.36
N VAL A 56 10.42 -0.64 -11.63
CA VAL A 56 11.67 -0.47 -12.37
C VAL A 56 12.02 1.02 -12.51
N VAL A 57 11.07 1.83 -12.99
CA VAL A 57 11.30 3.27 -13.24
C VAL A 57 11.54 4.02 -11.93
N SER A 58 10.79 3.72 -10.86
CA SER A 58 11.01 4.38 -9.57
C SER A 58 12.38 4.08 -8.97
N GLN A 59 12.91 2.85 -9.15
CA GLN A 59 14.27 2.51 -8.72
C GLN A 59 15.35 3.21 -9.55
N LEU A 60 15.17 3.32 -10.88
CA LEU A 60 16.09 4.08 -11.74
C LEU A 60 16.12 5.55 -11.35
N ILE A 61 14.93 6.15 -11.12
CA ILE A 61 14.81 7.53 -10.66
C ILE A 61 15.46 7.72 -9.29
N ALA A 62 15.26 6.80 -8.35
CA ALA A 62 15.85 6.87 -7.02
C ALA A 62 17.39 6.88 -7.10
N ARG A 63 17.99 5.97 -7.87
CA ARG A 63 19.46 5.94 -8.10
C ARG A 63 19.99 7.25 -8.69
N GLN A 64 19.25 7.85 -9.63
CA GLN A 64 19.66 9.11 -10.26
C GLN A 64 19.46 10.31 -9.32
N SER A 65 18.40 10.28 -8.51
CA SER A 65 18.14 11.28 -7.47
C SER A 65 19.24 11.34 -6.42
N ASP A 66 19.78 10.19 -6.03
CA ASP A 66 20.86 10.12 -5.05
C ASP A 66 22.18 10.70 -5.59
N ARG A 67 22.33 10.78 -6.90
CA ARG A 67 23.55 11.33 -7.54
C ARG A 67 23.47 12.84 -7.71
N ASN A 68 22.53 13.35 -8.51
CA ASN A 68 22.57 14.75 -8.96
C ASN A 68 21.23 15.44 -9.14
N TRP A 69 20.09 14.72 -9.13
CA TRP A 69 18.79 15.33 -9.42
C TRP A 69 18.13 15.89 -8.16
N PRO A 70 17.59 17.11 -8.21
CA PRO A 70 16.90 17.70 -7.06
C PRO A 70 15.58 16.97 -6.80
N ARG A 71 15.41 16.44 -5.58
CA ARG A 71 14.26 15.62 -5.16
C ARG A 71 12.93 16.33 -5.38
N LYS A 72 12.86 17.64 -5.12
CA LYS A 72 11.65 18.46 -5.38
C LYS A 72 11.26 18.45 -6.86
N THR A 73 12.22 18.58 -7.77
CA THR A 73 11.95 18.54 -9.21
C THR A 73 11.41 17.19 -9.63
N ILE A 74 12.01 16.10 -9.13
CA ILE A 74 11.53 14.74 -9.43
C ILE A 74 10.11 14.54 -8.90
N LEU A 75 9.81 15.03 -7.69
CA LEU A 75 8.47 14.95 -7.11
C LEU A 75 7.44 15.69 -8.00
N ILE A 76 7.77 16.90 -8.45
CA ILE A 76 6.90 17.68 -9.35
C ILE A 76 6.70 16.95 -10.68
N VAL A 77 7.77 16.43 -11.29
CA VAL A 77 7.69 15.66 -12.54
C VAL A 77 6.84 14.41 -12.36
N SER A 78 7.04 13.67 -11.28
CA SER A 78 6.26 12.46 -10.98
C SER A 78 4.77 12.75 -10.81
N LEU A 79 4.42 13.82 -10.08
CA LEU A 79 3.02 14.24 -9.93
C LEU A 79 2.44 14.81 -11.23
N SER A 80 3.26 15.46 -12.05
CA SER A 80 2.84 15.93 -13.39
C SER A 80 2.56 14.75 -14.33
N CYS A 81 3.38 13.69 -14.27
CA CYS A 81 3.11 12.44 -14.99
C CYS A 81 1.82 11.76 -14.51
N TYR A 82 1.56 11.78 -13.19
CA TYR A 82 0.26 11.33 -12.67
C TYR A 82 -0.90 12.17 -13.22
N LEU A 83 -0.77 13.50 -13.23
CA LEU A 83 -1.76 14.41 -13.81
C LEU A 83 -2.03 14.07 -15.29
N VAL A 84 -0.99 13.87 -16.08
CA VAL A 84 -1.13 13.45 -17.49
C VAL A 84 -1.88 12.13 -17.58
N THR A 85 -1.56 11.15 -16.71
CA THR A 85 -2.25 9.86 -16.69
C THR A 85 -3.76 10.03 -16.43
N VAL A 86 -4.15 10.71 -15.36
CA VAL A 86 -5.57 10.84 -14.99
C VAL A 86 -6.36 11.69 -15.97
N VAL A 87 -5.76 12.75 -16.53
CA VAL A 87 -6.39 13.55 -17.58
C VAL A 87 -6.57 12.74 -18.86
N SER A 88 -5.58 11.96 -19.25
CA SER A 88 -5.68 11.08 -20.42
C SER A 88 -6.79 10.04 -20.26
N PHE A 89 -6.99 9.48 -19.07
CA PHE A 89 -8.04 8.50 -18.79
C PHE A 89 -9.46 9.08 -18.92
N ILE A 90 -9.65 10.41 -18.89
CA ILE A 90 -10.93 11.05 -19.21
C ILE A 90 -11.32 10.83 -20.68
N PHE A 91 -10.32 10.81 -21.59
CA PHE A 91 -10.53 10.80 -23.05
C PHE A 91 -10.24 9.45 -23.71
N VAL A 92 -9.42 8.61 -23.07
CA VAL A 92 -9.02 7.31 -23.62
C VAL A 92 -10.20 6.35 -23.70
N ARG A 93 -10.32 5.70 -24.88
CA ARG A 93 -11.35 4.67 -25.16
C ARG A 93 -10.73 3.43 -25.83
N ASP A 94 -9.40 3.36 -25.87
CA ASP A 94 -8.64 2.23 -26.39
C ASP A 94 -7.79 1.61 -25.29
N TYR A 95 -7.84 0.27 -25.19
CA TYR A 95 -7.12 -0.46 -24.15
C TYR A 95 -5.59 -0.31 -24.25
N TRP A 96 -5.02 -0.45 -25.47
CA TRP A 96 -3.58 -0.39 -25.65
C TRP A 96 -3.02 1.01 -25.40
N LEU A 97 -3.81 2.02 -25.73
CA LEU A 97 -3.48 3.40 -25.40
C LEU A 97 -3.48 3.62 -23.88
N ALA A 98 -4.44 3.05 -23.15
CA ALA A 98 -4.46 3.09 -21.69
C ALA A 98 -3.23 2.41 -21.08
N VAL A 99 -2.85 1.21 -21.59
CA VAL A 99 -1.62 0.50 -21.20
C VAL A 99 -0.38 1.34 -21.45
N ALA A 100 -0.27 1.94 -22.64
CA ALA A 100 0.87 2.80 -23.01
C ALA A 100 1.00 4.02 -22.09
N ILE A 101 -0.10 4.72 -21.79
CA ILE A 101 -0.12 5.87 -20.89
C ILE A 101 0.26 5.47 -19.47
N ALA A 102 -0.31 4.38 -18.94
CA ALA A 102 0.04 3.87 -17.62
C ALA A 102 1.50 3.44 -17.51
N THR A 103 2.05 2.85 -18.60
CA THR A 103 3.45 2.41 -18.65
C THR A 103 4.41 3.60 -18.73
N VAL A 104 4.13 4.60 -19.57
CA VAL A 104 5.05 5.73 -19.77
C VAL A 104 4.92 6.76 -18.65
N PHE A 105 3.73 7.24 -18.37
CA PHE A 105 3.50 8.30 -17.39
C PHE A 105 3.21 7.75 -15.99
N GLY A 106 2.38 6.70 -15.90
CA GLY A 106 2.05 6.07 -14.62
C GLY A 106 3.26 5.49 -13.90
N SER A 107 4.22 4.92 -14.63
CA SER A 107 5.45 4.37 -14.04
C SER A 107 6.33 5.45 -13.38
N VAL A 108 6.44 6.62 -13.99
CA VAL A 108 7.19 7.75 -13.43
C VAL A 108 6.49 8.29 -12.18
N SER A 109 5.16 8.28 -12.15
CA SER A 109 4.38 8.72 -11.00
C SER A 109 4.67 7.92 -9.72
N GLY A 110 5.02 6.64 -9.86
CA GLY A 110 5.40 5.77 -8.76
C GLY A 110 6.61 6.24 -7.94
N ALA A 111 7.47 7.08 -8.51
CA ALA A 111 8.61 7.65 -7.79
C ALA A 111 8.22 8.73 -6.77
N SER A 112 7.01 9.28 -6.84
CA SER A 112 6.55 10.41 -6.00
C SER A 112 6.67 10.13 -4.51
N PHE A 113 6.27 8.93 -4.05
CA PHE A 113 6.37 8.54 -2.64
C PHE A 113 7.82 8.52 -2.14
N GLY A 114 8.71 7.84 -2.87
CA GLY A 114 10.12 7.74 -2.49
C GLY A 114 10.78 9.11 -2.40
N GLN A 115 10.54 9.97 -3.36
CA GLN A 115 11.13 11.32 -3.39
C GLN A 115 10.55 12.24 -2.31
N LEU A 116 9.26 12.15 -2.03
CA LEU A 116 8.63 12.90 -0.96
C LEU A 116 9.18 12.52 0.42
N PHE A 117 9.34 11.22 0.69
CA PHE A 117 9.91 10.74 1.95
C PHE A 117 11.39 11.05 2.09
N ALA A 118 12.16 10.95 1.00
CA ALA A 118 13.56 11.32 1.01
C ALA A 118 13.76 12.82 1.28
N LEU A 119 12.98 13.69 0.62
CA LEU A 119 12.99 15.12 0.88
C LEU A 119 12.50 15.47 2.30
N GLY A 120 11.46 14.76 2.77
CA GLY A 120 10.96 14.88 4.13
C GLY A 120 11.99 14.48 5.18
N ARG A 121 12.76 13.40 4.94
CA ARG A 121 13.86 12.98 5.82
C ARG A 121 14.96 14.05 5.89
N GLU A 122 15.43 14.57 4.75
CA GLU A 122 16.41 15.65 4.70
C GLU A 122 15.96 16.88 5.51
N TYR A 123 14.67 17.22 5.38
CA TYR A 123 14.10 18.34 6.16
C TYR A 123 13.98 17.99 7.64
N GLY A 124 13.49 16.81 7.97
CA GLY A 124 13.28 16.32 9.33
C GLY A 124 14.58 16.29 10.13
N ASP A 125 15.64 15.71 9.57
CA ASP A 125 16.95 15.57 10.22
C ASP A 125 17.61 16.92 10.50
N ARG A 126 17.28 17.96 9.74
CA ARG A 126 17.90 19.29 9.88
C ARG A 126 17.08 20.29 10.71
N TYR A 127 15.75 20.24 10.64
CA TYR A 127 14.89 21.28 11.20
C TYR A 127 13.89 20.79 12.24
N VAL A 128 13.66 19.47 12.36
CA VAL A 128 12.68 18.91 13.28
C VAL A 128 13.40 18.16 14.41
N LYS A 129 13.05 18.46 15.67
CA LYS A 129 13.69 17.83 16.84
C LYS A 129 13.54 16.30 16.87
N ASP A 130 12.44 15.76 16.34
CA ASP A 130 12.15 14.33 16.26
C ASP A 130 11.76 13.99 14.81
N SER A 131 12.78 13.72 14.02
CA SER A 131 12.65 13.32 12.60
C SER A 131 11.86 12.03 12.45
N THR A 132 11.99 11.09 13.38
CA THR A 132 11.28 9.79 13.34
C THR A 132 9.78 9.98 13.50
N THR A 133 9.33 10.75 14.47
CA THR A 133 7.91 11.08 14.66
C THR A 133 7.36 11.87 13.47
N PHE A 134 8.15 12.77 12.89
CA PHE A 134 7.76 13.52 11.71
C PHE A 134 7.51 12.60 10.50
N LEU A 135 8.44 11.71 10.17
CA LEU A 135 8.28 10.75 9.08
C LEU A 135 7.11 9.76 9.32
N SER A 136 6.92 9.35 10.57
CA SER A 136 5.77 8.53 10.96
C SER A 136 4.44 9.26 10.75
N THR A 137 4.39 10.57 11.01
CA THR A 137 3.21 11.39 10.75
C THR A 137 2.93 11.55 9.25
N MET A 138 3.98 11.69 8.43
CA MET A 138 3.81 11.67 6.96
C MET A 138 3.21 10.34 6.48
N ARG A 139 3.70 9.21 7.02
CA ARG A 139 3.12 7.88 6.71
C ARG A 139 1.67 7.75 7.14
N ALA A 140 1.33 8.26 8.32
CA ALA A 140 -0.07 8.30 8.79
C ALA A 140 -0.95 9.12 7.84
N GLY A 141 -0.45 10.22 7.28
CA GLY A 141 -1.15 11.00 6.26
C GLY A 141 -1.51 10.15 5.02
N ILE A 142 -0.60 9.30 4.55
CA ILE A 142 -0.87 8.36 3.45
C ILE A 142 -1.92 7.32 3.85
N ALA A 143 -1.82 6.73 5.04
CA ALA A 143 -2.78 5.76 5.53
C ALA A 143 -4.20 6.36 5.58
N ILE A 144 -4.34 7.59 6.09
CA ILE A 144 -5.60 8.33 6.09
C ILE A 144 -6.12 8.54 4.65
N ALA A 145 -5.24 8.84 3.70
CA ALA A 145 -5.62 8.99 2.30
C ALA A 145 -6.19 7.69 1.69
N TRP A 146 -5.63 6.54 2.04
CA TRP A 146 -6.15 5.22 1.61
C TRP A 146 -7.49 4.87 2.24
N VAL A 147 -7.78 5.43 3.42
CA VAL A 147 -9.08 5.30 4.07
C VAL A 147 -10.17 6.07 3.31
N PHE A 148 -9.88 7.31 2.89
CA PHE A 148 -10.87 8.17 2.25
C PHE A 148 -10.88 8.07 0.73
N GLY A 149 -9.76 7.70 0.10
CA GLY A 149 -9.58 7.73 -1.35
C GLY A 149 -10.56 6.81 -2.10
N PRO A 150 -10.56 5.49 -1.85
CA PRO A 150 -11.43 4.57 -2.57
C PRO A 150 -12.93 4.88 -2.41
N PRO A 151 -13.45 5.15 -1.19
CA PRO A 151 -14.85 5.56 -1.03
C PRO A 151 -15.21 6.80 -1.84
N ALA A 152 -14.37 7.85 -1.79
CA ALA A 152 -14.60 9.08 -2.54
C ALA A 152 -14.58 8.84 -4.06
N ALA A 153 -13.63 8.02 -4.55
CA ALA A 153 -13.52 7.67 -5.96
C ALA A 153 -14.79 6.97 -6.47
N PHE A 154 -15.27 5.97 -5.73
CA PHE A 154 -16.45 5.20 -6.13
C PHE A 154 -17.75 6.00 -6.01
N ILE A 155 -17.92 6.83 -4.98
CA ILE A 155 -19.08 7.73 -4.85
C ILE A 155 -19.12 8.72 -6.01
N LEU A 156 -17.98 9.35 -6.35
CA LEU A 156 -17.90 10.26 -7.49
C LEU A 156 -18.19 9.55 -8.81
N LYS A 157 -17.64 8.34 -9.01
CA LYS A 157 -17.94 7.53 -10.20
C LYS A 157 -19.41 7.15 -10.27
N ALA A 158 -20.02 6.74 -9.16
CA ALA A 158 -21.43 6.36 -9.11
C ALA A 158 -22.36 7.53 -9.44
N SER A 159 -22.04 8.75 -8.94
CA SER A 159 -22.89 9.93 -9.09
C SER A 159 -22.68 10.66 -10.42
N TYR A 160 -21.44 10.70 -10.93
CA TYR A 160 -21.05 11.58 -12.04
C TYR A 160 -20.22 10.91 -13.14
N GLY A 161 -19.94 9.60 -13.01
CA GLY A 161 -19.18 8.83 -13.97
C GLY A 161 -17.64 8.92 -13.81
N PHE A 162 -16.92 8.17 -14.62
CA PHE A 162 -15.44 8.08 -14.57
C PHE A 162 -14.78 9.43 -14.87
N SER A 163 -15.28 10.18 -15.86
CA SER A 163 -14.69 11.47 -16.26
C SER A 163 -14.70 12.48 -15.12
N ALA A 164 -15.77 12.54 -14.33
CA ALA A 164 -15.85 13.41 -13.17
C ALA A 164 -14.90 12.97 -12.05
N ALA A 165 -14.83 11.66 -11.79
CA ALA A 165 -13.92 11.11 -10.78
C ALA A 165 -12.45 11.40 -11.14
N PHE A 166 -12.02 11.13 -12.37
CA PHE A 166 -10.68 11.49 -12.84
C PHE A 166 -10.45 13.01 -12.87
N GLY A 167 -11.47 13.81 -13.21
CA GLY A 167 -11.40 15.27 -13.18
C GLY A 167 -11.12 15.82 -11.78
N VAL A 168 -11.80 15.30 -10.76
CA VAL A 168 -11.53 15.65 -9.35
C VAL A 168 -10.12 15.26 -8.95
N SER A 169 -9.66 14.06 -9.31
CA SER A 169 -8.28 13.63 -9.06
C SER A 169 -7.26 14.55 -9.73
N ALA A 170 -7.52 14.98 -10.98
CA ALA A 170 -6.69 15.94 -11.70
C ALA A 170 -6.64 17.30 -11.01
N ALA A 171 -7.77 17.81 -10.53
CA ALA A 171 -7.83 19.07 -9.79
C ALA A 171 -7.04 19.01 -8.48
N VAL A 172 -7.18 17.92 -7.71
CA VAL A 172 -6.47 17.72 -6.44
C VAL A 172 -4.96 17.65 -6.66
N VAL A 173 -4.48 16.88 -7.63
CA VAL A 173 -3.04 16.79 -7.89
C VAL A 173 -2.48 18.10 -8.47
N THR A 174 -3.24 18.81 -9.29
CA THR A 174 -2.84 20.14 -9.79
C THR A 174 -2.63 21.11 -8.64
N LEU A 175 -3.57 21.16 -7.69
CA LEU A 175 -3.43 21.97 -6.48
C LEU A 175 -2.21 21.57 -5.68
N ALA A 176 -1.95 20.26 -5.52
CA ALA A 176 -0.77 19.77 -4.84
C ALA A 176 0.53 20.22 -5.52
N ILE A 177 0.62 20.10 -6.85
CA ILE A 177 1.78 20.56 -7.62
C ILE A 177 2.03 22.07 -7.40
N LEU A 178 0.99 22.90 -7.48
CA LEU A 178 1.10 24.34 -7.25
C LEU A 178 1.59 24.65 -5.82
N VAL A 179 1.06 23.95 -4.83
CA VAL A 179 1.50 24.08 -3.42
C VAL A 179 2.96 23.67 -3.24
N ILE A 180 3.37 22.55 -3.84
CA ILE A 180 4.75 22.07 -3.80
C ILE A 180 5.71 23.06 -4.46
N ILE A 181 5.36 23.57 -5.63
CA ILE A 181 6.19 24.55 -6.37
C ILE A 181 6.43 25.78 -5.49
N LYS A 182 5.37 26.31 -4.89
CA LYS A 182 5.39 27.58 -4.17
C LYS A 182 6.00 27.47 -2.76
N TYR A 183 5.74 26.41 -2.03
CA TYR A 183 5.99 26.38 -0.60
C TYR A 183 6.99 25.30 -0.14
N LEU A 184 7.20 24.23 -0.90
CA LEU A 184 8.14 23.18 -0.48
C LEU A 184 9.59 23.60 -0.77
N PRO A 185 10.55 23.40 0.15
CA PRO A 185 11.96 23.74 -0.08
C PRO A 185 12.56 22.87 -1.20
N SER A 186 13.47 23.46 -2.01
CA SER A 186 14.02 22.81 -3.20
C SER A 186 15.06 21.74 -2.90
N SER A 187 15.90 21.93 -1.91
CA SER A 187 16.82 20.95 -1.33
C SER A 187 17.31 21.48 0.02
N VAL A 188 17.65 20.57 0.90
CA VAL A 188 18.11 20.92 2.27
C VAL A 188 19.60 20.60 2.41
N VAL A 189 20.19 19.87 1.45
CA VAL A 189 21.59 19.42 1.51
C VAL A 189 22.47 20.24 0.57
N THR A 190 23.39 20.98 1.12
CA THR A 190 24.54 21.54 0.40
C THR A 190 25.53 20.39 0.13
N LYS A 191 26.23 20.42 -1.03
CA LYS A 191 27.16 19.38 -1.50
C LYS A 191 28.22 18.89 -0.49
N GLU A 192 28.47 19.64 0.56
CA GLU A 192 29.53 19.37 1.53
C GLU A 192 29.24 18.26 2.55
N THR A 193 27.99 17.83 2.69
CA THR A 193 27.60 16.78 3.67
C THR A 193 27.45 15.40 3.05
N LYS A 194 27.76 15.23 1.77
CA LYS A 194 27.58 13.93 1.07
C LYS A 194 28.72 12.92 1.30
N GLU A 195 29.86 13.36 1.86
CA GLU A 195 31.01 12.45 2.05
C GLU A 195 30.90 11.53 3.27
N ASP A 196 30.05 11.87 4.27
CA ASP A 196 29.98 11.11 5.53
C ASP A 196 28.72 10.23 5.71
N GLN A 197 27.79 10.21 4.75
CA GLN A 197 26.57 9.40 4.83
C GLN A 197 26.33 8.54 3.58
N SER A 198 27.37 8.05 2.93
CA SER A 198 27.26 6.79 2.24
C SER A 198 27.09 5.72 3.33
N GLU A 199 25.86 5.42 3.75
CA GLU A 199 25.58 4.06 4.20
C GLU A 199 26.04 3.15 3.05
N GLN A 200 27.31 2.73 3.11
CA GLN A 200 27.80 1.61 2.31
C GLN A 200 26.74 0.52 2.48
N PRO A 201 26.34 -0.18 1.41
CA PRO A 201 25.54 -1.38 1.57
C PRO A 201 26.34 -2.25 2.54
N VAL A 202 25.86 -2.34 3.78
CA VAL A 202 26.50 -3.22 4.77
C VAL A 202 26.52 -4.58 4.08
N PRO A 203 27.70 -5.19 3.84
CA PRO A 203 27.78 -6.46 3.16
C PRO A 203 26.81 -7.39 3.87
N MET A 204 26.06 -8.18 3.12
CA MET A 204 25.12 -9.17 3.65
C MET A 204 25.92 -10.30 4.35
N SER A 205 26.60 -9.95 5.42
CA SER A 205 27.32 -10.84 6.32
C SER A 205 26.37 -11.32 7.42
N GLY A 206 25.44 -12.13 7.04
CA GLY A 206 24.43 -12.77 7.85
C GLY A 206 23.23 -13.06 6.98
N GLY A 207 23.09 -14.32 6.55
CA GLY A 207 22.01 -14.76 5.66
C GLY A 207 20.64 -14.40 6.22
N ILE A 208 19.67 -14.13 5.33
CA ILE A 208 18.28 -13.97 5.71
C ILE A 208 17.83 -15.26 6.41
N SER A 209 17.47 -15.17 7.69
CA SER A 209 17.01 -16.30 8.47
C SER A 209 15.75 -16.91 7.81
N ALA A 210 15.62 -18.25 7.87
CA ALA A 210 14.44 -18.95 7.39
C ALA A 210 13.13 -18.42 8.03
N MET A 211 13.21 -17.90 9.25
CA MET A 211 12.08 -17.26 9.93
C MET A 211 11.68 -15.92 9.28
N ILE A 212 12.65 -15.14 8.80
CA ILE A 212 12.38 -13.90 8.07
C ILE A 212 11.71 -14.23 6.73
N VAL A 213 12.21 -15.23 5.99
CA VAL A 213 11.60 -15.68 4.73
C VAL A 213 10.16 -16.15 4.96
N LEU A 214 9.94 -16.95 6.00
CA LEU A 214 8.60 -17.40 6.38
C LEU A 214 7.67 -16.20 6.65
N TYR A 215 8.14 -15.22 7.42
CA TYR A 215 7.36 -14.02 7.70
C TYR A 215 7.07 -13.21 6.45
N CYS A 216 8.02 -13.11 5.52
CA CYS A 216 7.80 -12.48 4.21
C CYS A 216 6.68 -13.18 3.42
N VAL A 217 6.63 -14.51 3.42
CA VAL A 217 5.54 -15.27 2.77
C VAL A 217 4.19 -14.97 3.43
N ILE A 218 4.15 -14.91 4.76
CA ILE A 218 2.94 -14.53 5.50
C ILE A 218 2.44 -13.14 5.07
N VAL A 219 3.34 -12.16 5.01
CA VAL A 219 3.02 -10.79 4.56
C VAL A 219 2.48 -10.81 3.13
N VAL A 220 3.15 -11.51 2.21
CA VAL A 220 2.70 -11.62 0.80
C VAL A 220 1.29 -12.24 0.73
N CYS A 221 1.05 -13.37 1.40
CA CYS A 221 -0.26 -14.02 1.39
C CYS A 221 -1.36 -13.11 1.97
N THR A 222 -1.08 -12.45 3.10
CA THR A 222 -2.02 -11.55 3.78
C THR A 222 -2.41 -10.39 2.87
N PHE A 223 -1.44 -9.69 2.29
CA PHE A 223 -1.70 -8.52 1.46
C PHE A 223 -2.12 -8.86 0.03
N ALA A 224 -1.75 -10.02 -0.51
CA ALA A 224 -2.27 -10.51 -1.79
C ALA A 224 -3.78 -10.75 -1.70
N ALA A 225 -4.26 -11.37 -0.61
CA ALA A 225 -5.70 -11.54 -0.37
C ALA A 225 -6.44 -10.21 -0.34
N ASN A 226 -5.89 -9.20 0.38
CA ASN A 226 -6.50 -7.89 0.47
C ASN A 226 -6.47 -7.11 -0.87
N ASN A 227 -5.33 -7.11 -1.57
CA ASN A 227 -5.22 -6.43 -2.87
C ASN A 227 -6.14 -7.09 -3.92
N LEU A 228 -6.27 -8.43 -3.88
CA LEU A 228 -7.20 -9.16 -4.75
C LEU A 228 -8.64 -8.72 -4.46
N TYR A 229 -9.04 -8.63 -3.19
CA TYR A 229 -10.35 -8.12 -2.80
C TYR A 229 -10.59 -6.68 -3.27
N ILE A 230 -9.64 -5.76 -3.04
CA ILE A 230 -9.75 -4.35 -3.46
C ILE A 230 -9.94 -4.24 -4.98
N THR A 231 -9.29 -5.11 -5.76
CA THR A 231 -9.33 -5.07 -7.22
C THR A 231 -10.56 -5.76 -7.79
N SER A 232 -10.94 -6.92 -7.24
CA SER A 232 -12.02 -7.77 -7.79
C SER A 232 -13.40 -7.39 -7.29
N MET A 233 -13.52 -6.86 -6.05
CA MET A 233 -14.81 -6.55 -5.47
C MET A 233 -15.62 -5.51 -6.27
N PRO A 234 -15.02 -4.43 -6.79
CA PRO A 234 -15.71 -3.51 -7.69
C PRO A 234 -16.28 -4.21 -8.92
N LEU A 235 -15.52 -5.13 -9.51
CA LEU A 235 -15.91 -5.89 -10.69
C LEU A 235 -17.02 -6.90 -10.38
N TYR A 236 -16.92 -7.61 -9.27
CA TYR A 236 -17.95 -8.54 -8.80
C TYR A 236 -19.29 -7.84 -8.57
N LEU A 237 -19.29 -6.71 -7.88
CA LEU A 237 -20.51 -5.96 -7.59
C LEU A 237 -21.13 -5.36 -8.85
N SER A 238 -20.31 -4.84 -9.78
CA SER A 238 -20.82 -4.18 -10.99
C SER A 238 -21.19 -5.16 -12.10
N GLN A 239 -20.38 -6.18 -12.37
CA GLN A 239 -20.53 -7.06 -13.52
C GLN A 239 -21.42 -8.29 -13.22
N GLU A 240 -21.32 -8.83 -12.02
CA GLU A 240 -22.01 -10.09 -11.66
C GLU A 240 -23.25 -9.84 -10.81
N LEU A 241 -23.14 -9.14 -9.68
CA LEU A 241 -24.30 -8.82 -8.85
C LEU A 241 -25.16 -7.69 -9.41
N LYS A 242 -24.58 -6.80 -10.25
CA LYS A 242 -25.26 -5.65 -10.88
C LYS A 242 -26.04 -4.80 -9.88
N VAL A 243 -25.42 -4.58 -8.71
CA VAL A 243 -25.99 -3.78 -7.63
C VAL A 243 -25.78 -2.28 -7.84
N ASP A 244 -26.43 -1.46 -7.03
CA ASP A 244 -26.27 -0.01 -7.07
C ASP A 244 -24.80 0.39 -6.91
N PRO A 245 -24.23 1.21 -7.81
CA PRO A 245 -22.83 1.62 -7.77
C PRO A 245 -22.40 2.31 -6.46
N SER A 246 -23.35 2.87 -5.70
CA SER A 246 -23.08 3.50 -4.39
C SER A 246 -22.61 2.49 -3.32
N TRP A 247 -22.94 1.19 -3.48
CA TRP A 247 -22.53 0.14 -2.55
C TRP A 247 -21.01 0.12 -2.37
N LEU A 248 -20.27 0.26 -3.46
CA LEU A 248 -18.79 0.25 -3.41
C LEU A 248 -18.23 1.32 -2.46
N GLY A 249 -18.70 2.56 -2.63
CA GLY A 249 -18.26 3.66 -1.78
C GLY A 249 -18.60 3.43 -0.31
N LEU A 250 -19.80 2.92 -0.04
CA LEU A 250 -20.26 2.65 1.32
C LEU A 250 -19.52 1.48 1.97
N LEU A 251 -19.27 0.39 1.23
CA LEU A 251 -18.52 -0.77 1.74
C LEU A 251 -17.07 -0.38 2.06
N PHE A 252 -16.35 0.24 1.14
CA PHE A 252 -14.99 0.68 1.39
C PHE A 252 -14.92 1.78 2.47
N GLY A 253 -15.92 2.67 2.52
CA GLY A 253 -16.03 3.67 3.58
C GLY A 253 -16.22 3.07 4.98
N ALA A 254 -17.04 2.04 5.09
CA ALA A 254 -17.26 1.34 6.37
C ALA A 254 -16.00 0.59 6.84
N ALA A 255 -15.30 -0.10 5.91
CA ALA A 255 -14.02 -0.73 6.22
C ALA A 255 -13.01 0.30 6.75
N ALA A 256 -12.88 1.41 6.05
CA ALA A 256 -12.00 2.51 6.40
C ALA A 256 -12.34 3.15 7.75
N ALA A 257 -13.62 3.35 8.04
CA ALA A 257 -14.06 3.92 9.31
C ALA A 257 -13.71 3.00 10.51
N CYS A 258 -13.70 1.67 10.31
CA CYS A 258 -13.25 0.71 11.30
C CYS A 258 -11.71 0.63 11.38
N GLU A 259 -11.02 0.72 10.25
CA GLU A 259 -9.56 0.60 10.17
C GLU A 259 -8.84 1.66 11.01
N ILE A 260 -9.29 2.93 10.98
CA ILE A 260 -8.64 4.03 11.70
C ILE A 260 -8.51 3.76 13.21
N PRO A 261 -9.60 3.48 13.97
CA PRO A 261 -9.48 3.24 15.40
C PRO A 261 -8.68 1.97 15.71
N VAL A 262 -8.72 0.96 14.83
CA VAL A 262 -7.93 -0.26 14.98
C VAL A 262 -6.44 0.04 14.81
N MET A 263 -6.03 0.78 13.78
CA MET A 263 -4.64 1.19 13.58
C MET A 263 -4.09 1.96 14.78
N LEU A 264 -4.88 2.89 15.34
CA LEU A 264 -4.48 3.68 16.52
C LEU A 264 -4.35 2.83 17.79
N SER A 265 -5.09 1.73 17.89
CA SER A 265 -5.09 0.83 19.05
C SER A 265 -4.15 -0.37 18.89
N ALA A 266 -3.76 -0.73 17.65
CA ALA A 266 -2.98 -1.92 17.35
C ALA A 266 -1.63 -1.97 18.10
N GLY A 267 -0.95 -0.84 18.25
CA GLY A 267 0.28 -0.75 19.03
C GLY A 267 0.08 -1.13 20.51
N LYS A 268 -0.95 -0.57 21.15
CA LYS A 268 -1.31 -0.90 22.55
C LYS A 268 -1.76 -2.35 22.70
N MET A 269 -2.47 -2.87 21.70
CA MET A 269 -2.83 -4.29 21.70
C MET A 269 -1.60 -5.18 21.60
N ALA A 270 -0.62 -4.80 20.74
CA ALA A 270 0.63 -5.53 20.58
C ALA A 270 1.49 -5.50 21.86
N GLU A 271 1.57 -4.38 22.57
CA GLU A 271 2.24 -4.28 23.86
C GLU A 271 1.61 -5.21 24.92
N LYS A 272 0.28 -5.30 24.96
CA LYS A 272 -0.44 -6.08 25.97
C LYS A 272 -0.46 -7.59 25.66
N PHE A 273 -0.65 -7.97 24.41
CA PHE A 273 -0.91 -9.36 24.00
C PHE A 273 0.22 -9.98 23.18
N GLY A 274 1.17 -9.16 22.69
CA GLY A 274 2.21 -9.55 21.76
C GLY A 274 1.80 -9.35 20.30
N ALA A 275 2.67 -8.75 19.50
CA ALA A 275 2.38 -8.36 18.11
C ALA A 275 1.95 -9.54 17.23
N ILE A 276 2.62 -10.70 17.34
CA ILE A 276 2.32 -11.90 16.54
C ILE A 276 0.93 -12.46 16.89
N LYS A 277 0.55 -12.49 18.17
CA LYS A 277 -0.79 -12.98 18.59
C LYS A 277 -1.89 -12.06 18.06
N VAL A 278 -1.67 -10.74 18.11
CA VAL A 278 -2.64 -9.76 17.60
C VAL A 278 -2.75 -9.88 16.08
N MET A 279 -1.65 -10.07 15.34
CA MET A 279 -1.68 -10.35 13.91
C MET A 279 -2.40 -11.65 13.58
N THR A 280 -2.16 -12.71 14.36
CA THR A 280 -2.86 -14.01 14.16
C THR A 280 -4.37 -13.83 14.31
N LEU A 281 -4.82 -13.09 15.33
CA LEU A 281 -6.22 -12.73 15.49
C LEU A 281 -6.73 -11.91 14.32
N GLY A 282 -5.97 -10.91 13.85
CA GLY A 282 -6.33 -10.08 12.69
C GLY A 282 -6.55 -10.92 11.45
N VAL A 283 -5.61 -11.83 11.12
CA VAL A 283 -5.73 -12.71 9.95
C VAL A 283 -6.87 -13.72 10.10
N ALA A 284 -7.10 -14.26 11.32
CA ALA A 284 -8.26 -15.12 11.59
C ALA A 284 -9.59 -14.39 11.35
N ILE A 285 -9.70 -13.14 11.77
CA ILE A 285 -10.86 -12.28 11.48
C ILE A 285 -10.97 -12.01 9.97
N GLY A 286 -9.84 -11.85 9.25
CA GLY A 286 -9.81 -11.76 7.80
C GLY A 286 -10.39 -13.01 7.11
N CYS A 287 -10.09 -14.21 7.60
CA CYS A 287 -10.70 -15.43 7.09
C CYS A 287 -12.24 -15.43 7.29
N VAL A 288 -12.71 -14.99 8.47
CA VAL A 288 -14.15 -14.86 8.74
C VAL A 288 -14.78 -13.80 7.83
N PHE A 289 -14.09 -12.69 7.57
CA PHE A 289 -14.51 -11.67 6.62
C PHE A 289 -14.76 -12.25 5.24
N TYR A 290 -13.76 -12.91 4.63
CA TYR A 290 -13.92 -13.50 3.30
C TYR A 290 -15.02 -14.55 3.25
N LEU A 291 -15.13 -15.40 4.28
CA LEU A 291 -16.21 -16.38 4.38
C LEU A 291 -17.60 -15.69 4.45
N THR A 292 -17.71 -14.61 5.21
CA THR A 292 -18.96 -13.84 5.30
C THR A 292 -19.32 -13.21 3.96
N MET A 293 -18.34 -12.66 3.23
CA MET A 293 -18.54 -12.10 1.90
C MET A 293 -18.97 -13.16 0.86
N MET A 294 -18.48 -14.38 1.00
CA MET A 294 -18.85 -15.50 0.11
C MET A 294 -20.28 -16.01 0.38
N LEU A 295 -20.70 -16.04 1.63
CA LEU A 295 -21.98 -16.61 2.01
C LEU A 295 -23.16 -15.62 1.90
N ASN A 296 -22.89 -14.34 1.67
CA ASN A 296 -23.92 -13.30 1.69
C ASN A 296 -23.81 -12.38 0.47
N THR A 297 -24.97 -12.08 -0.11
CA THR A 297 -25.12 -11.11 -1.21
C THR A 297 -25.96 -9.90 -0.81
N SER A 298 -26.46 -9.85 0.42
CA SER A 298 -27.23 -8.71 0.91
C SER A 298 -26.33 -7.54 1.33
N PHE A 299 -26.75 -6.32 1.01
CA PHE A 299 -26.00 -5.12 1.35
C PHE A 299 -25.65 -5.01 2.83
N SER A 300 -26.65 -5.26 3.71
CA SER A 300 -26.47 -5.14 5.16
C SER A 300 -25.42 -6.12 5.71
N ALA A 301 -25.41 -7.37 5.21
CA ALA A 301 -24.42 -8.36 5.61
C ALA A 301 -23.04 -8.02 5.10
N MET A 302 -22.92 -7.60 3.83
CA MET A 302 -21.65 -7.15 3.25
C MET A 302 -21.11 -5.90 3.97
N LEU A 303 -21.99 -4.96 4.35
CA LEU A 303 -21.63 -3.76 5.09
C LEU A 303 -21.13 -4.10 6.50
N ALA A 304 -21.84 -4.98 7.21
CA ALA A 304 -21.39 -5.45 8.53
C ALA A 304 -20.05 -6.19 8.47
N ALA A 305 -19.83 -6.98 7.41
CA ALA A 305 -18.56 -7.67 7.18
C ALA A 305 -17.36 -6.70 7.03
N GLN A 306 -17.60 -5.45 6.57
CA GLN A 306 -16.51 -4.47 6.45
C GLN A 306 -15.89 -4.08 7.81
N LEU A 307 -16.60 -4.25 8.91
CA LEU A 307 -16.03 -4.07 10.25
C LEU A 307 -14.92 -5.11 10.52
N LEU A 308 -15.12 -6.35 10.05
CA LEU A 308 -14.12 -7.41 10.13
C LEU A 308 -12.93 -7.09 9.24
N ASN A 309 -13.18 -6.60 8.02
CA ASN A 309 -12.15 -6.18 7.07
C ASN A 309 -11.30 -5.04 7.64
N GLY A 310 -11.93 -3.99 8.17
CA GLY A 310 -11.23 -2.87 8.78
C GLY A 310 -10.37 -3.31 9.98
N PHE A 311 -10.84 -4.24 10.80
CA PHE A 311 -10.04 -4.82 11.89
C PHE A 311 -8.84 -5.61 11.34
N TYR A 312 -9.07 -6.50 10.38
CA TYR A 312 -8.04 -7.31 9.75
C TYR A 312 -6.91 -6.44 9.16
N ILE A 313 -7.27 -5.48 8.32
CA ILE A 313 -6.28 -4.63 7.65
C ILE A 313 -5.65 -3.65 8.63
N GLY A 314 -6.41 -3.02 9.53
CA GLY A 314 -5.88 -2.10 10.53
C GLY A 314 -4.79 -2.74 11.42
N VAL A 315 -4.98 -4.00 11.82
CA VAL A 315 -3.96 -4.77 12.55
C VAL A 315 -2.77 -5.11 11.65
N CYS A 316 -3.02 -5.72 10.49
CA CYS A 316 -1.95 -6.24 9.63
C CYS A 316 -1.09 -5.14 9.01
N ALA A 317 -1.69 -4.00 8.60
CA ALA A 317 -0.95 -2.87 8.04
C ALA A 317 -0.06 -2.20 9.10
N THR A 318 -0.55 -2.13 10.36
CA THR A 318 0.22 -1.51 11.44
C THR A 318 1.33 -2.42 11.95
N LEU A 319 1.00 -3.68 12.26
CA LEU A 319 1.95 -4.58 12.93
C LEU A 319 2.84 -5.34 11.95
N GLY A 320 2.44 -5.48 10.69
CA GLY A 320 3.20 -6.25 9.70
C GLY A 320 4.64 -5.75 9.51
N MET A 321 4.82 -4.44 9.42
CA MET A 321 6.15 -3.84 9.33
C MET A 321 6.89 -3.87 10.68
N VAL A 322 6.19 -3.65 11.79
CA VAL A 322 6.78 -3.61 13.13
C VAL A 322 7.41 -4.95 13.48
N VAL A 323 6.70 -6.06 13.24
CA VAL A 323 7.24 -7.41 13.49
C VAL A 323 8.49 -7.69 12.66
N LEU A 324 8.50 -7.29 11.37
CA LEU A 324 9.68 -7.46 10.53
C LEU A 324 10.87 -6.62 11.02
N GLN A 325 10.62 -5.39 11.46
CA GLN A 325 11.64 -4.53 12.07
C GLN A 325 12.16 -5.10 13.40
N ASP A 326 11.29 -5.69 14.21
CA ASP A 326 11.70 -6.38 15.45
C ASP A 326 12.57 -7.60 15.19
N MET A 327 12.34 -8.31 14.08
CA MET A 327 13.19 -9.44 13.67
C MET A 327 14.53 -8.99 13.08
N MET A 328 14.65 -7.73 12.65
CA MET A 328 15.82 -7.17 11.97
C MET A 328 16.27 -5.85 12.63
N ARG A 329 16.34 -5.82 13.97
CA ARG A 329 16.63 -4.61 14.76
C ARG A 329 17.92 -3.89 14.36
N ASP A 330 18.93 -4.67 13.96
CA ASP A 330 20.22 -4.11 13.52
C ASP A 330 20.19 -3.55 12.09
N ARG A 331 19.07 -3.73 11.35
CA ARG A 331 18.93 -3.40 9.92
C ARG A 331 17.53 -2.88 9.60
N LEU A 332 17.07 -1.86 10.31
CA LEU A 332 15.71 -1.30 10.17
C LEU A 332 15.40 -0.81 8.74
N GLY A 333 16.40 -0.23 8.06
CA GLY A 333 16.27 0.20 6.67
C GLY A 333 16.03 -0.98 5.73
N THR A 334 16.78 -2.07 5.89
CA THR A 334 16.62 -3.31 5.12
C THR A 334 15.24 -3.93 5.39
N ALA A 335 14.78 -3.97 6.64
CA ALA A 335 13.45 -4.46 7.01
C ALA A 335 12.34 -3.67 6.31
N SER A 336 12.44 -2.33 6.30
CA SER A 336 11.47 -1.45 5.62
C SER A 336 11.44 -1.67 4.11
N THR A 337 12.62 -1.82 3.48
CA THR A 337 12.74 -2.09 2.04
C THR A 337 12.18 -3.47 1.70
N LEU A 338 12.48 -4.47 2.53
CA LEU A 338 11.97 -5.83 2.36
C LEU A 338 10.44 -5.85 2.46
N PHE A 339 9.86 -5.16 3.47
CA PHE A 339 8.41 -5.04 3.60
C PHE A 339 7.77 -4.40 2.37
N SER A 340 8.33 -3.28 1.87
CA SER A 340 7.84 -2.64 0.64
C SER A 340 7.93 -3.56 -0.58
N SER A 341 8.99 -4.36 -0.68
CA SER A 341 9.13 -5.35 -1.75
C SER A 341 8.05 -6.44 -1.65
N MET A 342 7.73 -6.91 -0.44
CA MET A 342 6.66 -7.89 -0.23
C MET A 342 5.29 -7.31 -0.59
N MET A 343 5.03 -6.04 -0.31
CA MET A 343 3.81 -5.35 -0.74
C MET A 343 3.67 -5.32 -2.26
N ASN A 344 4.76 -5.02 -2.99
CA ASN A 344 4.76 -5.05 -4.45
C ASN A 344 4.53 -6.47 -5.00
N ILE A 345 5.15 -7.48 -4.41
CA ILE A 345 4.93 -8.90 -4.77
C ILE A 345 3.47 -9.30 -4.51
N ALA A 346 2.91 -8.92 -3.37
CA ALA A 346 1.51 -9.17 -3.04
C ALA A 346 0.56 -8.55 -4.08
N MET A 347 0.87 -7.33 -4.51
CA MET A 347 0.11 -6.62 -5.53
C MET A 347 0.20 -7.30 -6.90
N LEU A 348 1.39 -7.82 -7.28
CA LEU A 348 1.57 -8.61 -8.50
C LEU A 348 0.80 -9.94 -8.46
N VAL A 349 0.87 -10.65 -7.33
CA VAL A 349 0.12 -11.92 -7.14
C VAL A 349 -1.38 -11.66 -7.25
N ALA A 350 -1.89 -10.60 -6.61
CA ALA A 350 -3.30 -10.21 -6.71
C ALA A 350 -3.70 -9.88 -8.16
N SER A 351 -2.87 -9.11 -8.87
CA SER A 351 -3.11 -8.70 -10.25
C SER A 351 -3.14 -9.88 -11.22
N LEU A 352 -2.26 -10.85 -11.03
CA LEU A 352 -2.31 -12.11 -11.80
C LEU A 352 -3.56 -12.92 -11.45
N SER A 353 -3.88 -13.03 -10.16
CA SER A 353 -5.01 -13.82 -9.70
C SER A 353 -6.35 -13.29 -10.22
N VAL A 354 -6.56 -11.96 -10.26
CA VAL A 354 -7.83 -11.39 -10.76
C VAL A 354 -8.08 -11.73 -12.24
N GLY A 355 -7.02 -11.75 -13.07
CA GLY A 355 -7.17 -12.10 -14.47
C GLY A 355 -7.39 -13.59 -14.69
N PHE A 356 -6.52 -14.45 -14.12
CA PHE A 356 -6.66 -15.88 -14.26
C PHE A 356 -8.00 -16.39 -13.73
N VAL A 357 -8.38 -15.98 -12.52
CA VAL A 357 -9.61 -16.45 -11.90
C VAL A 357 -10.84 -15.81 -12.56
N GLY A 358 -10.77 -14.52 -12.89
CA GLY A 358 -11.87 -13.83 -13.58
C GLY A 358 -12.14 -14.37 -15.00
N GLU A 359 -11.09 -14.77 -15.74
CA GLU A 359 -11.20 -15.30 -17.10
C GLU A 359 -11.76 -16.73 -17.12
N TRP A 360 -11.25 -17.61 -16.23
CA TRP A 360 -11.58 -19.04 -16.27
C TRP A 360 -12.80 -19.39 -15.43
N PHE A 361 -13.19 -18.52 -14.51
CA PHE A 361 -14.35 -18.71 -13.63
C PHE A 361 -15.22 -17.46 -13.63
N ASN A 362 -15.03 -16.59 -12.63
CA ASN A 362 -15.72 -15.30 -12.45
C ASN A 362 -15.05 -14.48 -11.35
N TYR A 363 -15.46 -13.22 -11.19
CA TYR A 363 -14.88 -12.35 -10.15
C TYR A 363 -15.27 -12.79 -8.73
N TYR A 364 -16.45 -13.40 -8.54
CA TYR A 364 -16.83 -14.00 -7.25
C TYR A 364 -15.81 -15.03 -6.79
N SER A 365 -15.29 -15.86 -7.71
CA SER A 365 -14.32 -16.91 -7.40
C SER A 365 -12.98 -16.36 -6.83
N THR A 366 -12.68 -15.08 -7.01
CA THR A 366 -11.51 -14.44 -6.38
C THR A 366 -11.61 -14.40 -4.86
N LEU A 367 -12.82 -14.43 -4.29
CA LEU A 367 -13.03 -14.51 -2.85
C LEU A 367 -12.52 -15.85 -2.27
N TYR A 368 -12.66 -16.97 -3.02
CA TYR A 368 -12.06 -18.26 -2.62
C TYR A 368 -10.55 -18.16 -2.55
N VAL A 369 -9.92 -17.54 -3.56
CA VAL A 369 -8.46 -17.36 -3.59
C VAL A 369 -8.01 -16.47 -2.42
N SER A 370 -8.74 -15.39 -2.12
CA SER A 370 -8.46 -14.52 -0.97
C SER A 370 -8.60 -15.27 0.36
N LEU A 371 -9.64 -16.09 0.50
CA LEU A 371 -9.84 -16.93 1.68
C LEU A 371 -8.71 -17.95 1.84
N VAL A 372 -8.37 -18.70 0.77
CA VAL A 372 -7.29 -19.69 0.80
C VAL A 372 -5.94 -19.03 1.14
N SER A 373 -5.63 -17.88 0.53
CA SER A 373 -4.41 -17.12 0.82
C SER A 373 -4.35 -16.69 2.29
N SER A 374 -5.48 -16.22 2.85
CA SER A 374 -5.59 -15.84 4.26
C SER A 374 -5.48 -17.04 5.20
N LEU A 375 -6.05 -18.20 4.83
CA LEU A 375 -5.91 -19.44 5.60
C LEU A 375 -4.45 -19.94 5.61
N ILE A 376 -3.75 -19.85 4.47
CA ILE A 376 -2.32 -20.15 4.40
C ILE A 376 -1.54 -19.20 5.32
N ALA A 377 -1.80 -17.88 5.24
CA ALA A 377 -1.17 -16.90 6.11
C ALA A 377 -1.43 -17.20 7.60
N LEU A 378 -2.65 -17.58 7.95
CA LEU A 378 -3.03 -17.95 9.33
C LEU A 378 -2.28 -19.18 9.81
N ALA A 379 -2.24 -20.24 9.01
CA ALA A 379 -1.52 -21.48 9.35
C ALA A 379 -0.03 -21.21 9.55
N LEU A 380 0.58 -20.42 8.65
CA LEU A 380 1.98 -20.04 8.74
C LEU A 380 2.26 -19.13 9.95
N LEU A 381 1.35 -18.21 10.30
CA LEU A 381 1.46 -17.36 11.50
C LEU A 381 1.40 -18.20 12.79
N VAL A 382 0.48 -19.14 12.85
CA VAL A 382 0.37 -20.07 14.01
C VAL A 382 1.66 -20.88 14.14
N TRP A 383 2.15 -21.45 13.05
CA TRP A 383 3.42 -22.17 13.05
C TRP A 383 4.62 -21.28 13.46
N PHE A 384 4.67 -20.05 12.92
CA PHE A 384 5.68 -19.05 13.28
C PHE A 384 5.64 -18.76 14.80
N SER A 385 4.45 -18.57 15.36
CA SER A 385 4.24 -18.28 16.79
C SER A 385 4.75 -19.44 17.67
N ILE A 386 4.43 -20.67 17.31
CA ILE A 386 4.87 -21.88 18.05
C ILE A 386 6.40 -21.96 18.04
N LYS A 387 7.03 -21.81 16.87
CA LYS A 387 8.46 -21.91 16.70
C LYS A 387 9.23 -20.78 17.41
N SER A 388 8.70 -19.57 17.39
CA SER A 388 9.26 -18.41 18.09
C SER A 388 9.25 -18.60 19.61
N ASN A 389 8.15 -19.12 20.16
CA ASN A 389 8.05 -19.40 21.59
C ASN A 389 9.01 -20.53 22.04
N HIS A 390 9.22 -21.56 21.22
CA HIS A 390 10.20 -22.63 21.52
C HIS A 390 11.65 -22.14 21.49
N ALA A 391 11.97 -21.17 20.65
CA ALA A 391 13.30 -20.57 20.60
C ALA A 391 13.62 -19.72 21.84
N GLN A 392 12.61 -19.08 22.43
CA GLN A 392 12.74 -18.28 23.66
C GLN A 392 12.76 -19.14 24.94
N SER A 393 12.23 -20.36 24.91
CA SER A 393 12.14 -21.25 26.07
C SER A 393 13.32 -22.21 26.23
N LYS A 394 14.33 -22.22 25.33
CA LYS A 394 15.58 -22.95 25.56
C LYS A 394 16.44 -22.14 26.53
N PRO A 395 16.72 -22.68 27.75
CA PRO A 395 17.68 -22.06 28.67
C PRO A 395 19.04 -21.99 27.98
N LEU A 396 19.74 -20.86 28.15
CA LEU A 396 21.19 -20.80 27.93
C LEU A 396 21.83 -21.91 28.80
N GLU A 397 22.26 -23.00 28.19
CA GLU A 397 23.20 -23.92 28.82
C GLU A 397 24.46 -23.09 29.11
N VAL A 398 24.55 -22.65 30.36
CA VAL A 398 25.77 -22.06 30.91
C VAL A 398 26.81 -23.12 30.79
N SER A 399 27.76 -22.98 29.87
CA SER A 399 28.97 -23.79 29.82
C SER A 399 29.76 -23.51 31.10
N SER A 400 29.44 -24.26 32.14
CA SER A 400 30.32 -24.46 33.29
C SER A 400 31.38 -25.49 32.89
N SER A 401 32.41 -25.03 32.18
CA SER A 401 33.67 -25.78 32.01
C SER A 401 34.83 -24.81 32.07
N ALA A 402 35.18 -24.45 33.29
CA ALA A 402 36.50 -23.95 33.59
C ALA A 402 36.81 -24.31 35.06
N SER A 403 37.35 -25.44 35.27
CA SER A 403 38.24 -25.76 36.41
C SER A 403 39.62 -26.04 35.88
#